data_f2012cc97ec418c6b6dd78be5dbd7b10
#
_entry.id   f2012cc97ec418c6b6dd78be5dbd7b10
#
_cell.length_a   1.000
_cell.length_b   1.000
_cell.length_c   1.000
_cell.angle_alpha   90.00
_cell.angle_beta   90.00
_cell.angle_gamma   90.00
#
_symmetry.space_group_name_H-M   'P 1'
#
loop_
_entity.id
_entity.type
_entity.pdbx_description
1 polymer ?
#
loop_
_entity_poly.entity_id
_entity_poly.type
_entity_poly.pdbx_seq_one_letter_code
_entity_poly.pdbx_strand_id
1 'polypeptide(L)'
;MKYWIFKYPFILKLFLNLFPPLFFSGIKITYISQDFHRFQIKLRNWPGTRNANGSQFGGSLFSMSDAVYGTILMAILGDKYYVWDKKSVINFKHPGFGAVYLEGVITPLFIREIIEHTKNGEKYFPTVFATVHDKKGNEIATVSRTLYVRLKLSLIHITEPTRQ
;
A
#
# COMPACT_ATOMS: atom_id res chain seq x y z
N MET A 1 -6.00 12.04 -11.20
CA MET A 1 -5.89 12.48 -9.79
C MET A 1 -4.65 13.35 -9.67
N LYS A 2 -4.76 14.55 -9.10
CA LYS A 2 -3.62 15.48 -9.07
C LYS A 2 -2.58 14.97 -8.07
N TYR A 3 -1.35 14.77 -8.53
CA TYR A 3 -0.20 14.27 -7.74
C TYR A 3 0.17 15.10 -6.50
N TRP A 4 -0.42 16.28 -6.32
CA TRP A 4 -0.18 17.09 -5.14
C TRP A 4 -0.50 16.39 -3.81
N ILE A 5 -1.47 15.43 -3.81
CA ILE A 5 -1.83 14.62 -2.62
C ILE A 5 -0.65 13.79 -2.14
N PHE A 6 0.21 13.34 -3.06
CA PHE A 6 1.39 12.52 -2.77
C PHE A 6 2.63 13.33 -2.39
N LYS A 7 2.54 14.67 -2.41
CA LYS A 7 3.68 15.54 -2.11
C LYS A 7 3.98 15.63 -0.61
N TYR A 8 2.94 15.50 0.23
CA TYR A 8 3.06 15.68 1.67
C TYR A 8 2.42 14.51 2.42
N PRO A 9 3.15 13.81 3.32
CA PRO A 9 2.63 12.68 4.10
C PRO A 9 1.35 13.00 4.87
N PHE A 10 1.27 14.20 5.43
CA PHE A 10 0.07 14.66 6.15
C PHE A 10 -1.16 14.72 5.25
N ILE A 11 -1.01 15.23 4.03
CA ILE A 11 -2.13 15.34 3.08
C ILE A 11 -2.56 13.95 2.62
N LEU A 12 -1.61 13.07 2.30
CA LEU A 12 -1.91 11.69 1.94
C LEU A 12 -2.62 10.95 3.09
N LYS A 13 -2.13 11.12 4.33
CA LYS A 13 -2.77 10.54 5.52
C LYS A 13 -4.21 11.04 5.69
N LEU A 14 -4.44 12.33 5.52
CA LEU A 14 -5.79 12.90 5.62
C LEU A 14 -6.70 12.34 4.52
N PHE A 15 -6.23 12.33 3.29
CA PHE A 15 -6.98 11.78 2.15
C PHE A 15 -7.36 10.32 2.38
N LEU A 16 -6.41 9.44 2.75
CA LEU A 16 -6.68 8.04 3.02
C LEU A 16 -7.66 7.83 4.19
N ASN A 17 -7.58 8.67 5.22
CA ASN A 17 -8.49 8.59 6.37
C ASN A 17 -9.93 9.06 6.05
N LEU A 18 -10.10 9.89 5.02
CA LEU A 18 -11.40 10.36 4.55
C LEU A 18 -11.92 9.53 3.36
N PHE A 19 -11.08 8.66 2.79
CA PHE A 19 -11.47 7.81 1.66
C PHE A 19 -12.55 6.83 2.11
N PRO A 20 -13.78 6.89 1.55
CA PRO A 20 -14.93 6.18 2.07
C PRO A 20 -14.72 4.67 2.27
N PRO A 21 -14.10 3.92 1.34
CA PRO A 21 -13.87 2.49 1.54
C PRO A 21 -13.04 2.16 2.78
N LEU A 22 -12.02 2.96 3.11
CA LEU A 22 -11.19 2.76 4.29
C LEU A 22 -11.89 3.26 5.55
N PHE A 23 -12.54 4.43 5.47
CA PHE A 23 -13.26 5.03 6.58
C PHE A 23 -14.36 4.12 7.12
N PHE A 24 -15.25 3.64 6.24
CA PHE A 24 -16.36 2.76 6.63
C PHE A 24 -15.90 1.35 6.99
N SER A 25 -14.78 0.88 6.47
CA SER A 25 -14.15 -0.37 6.92
C SER A 25 -13.45 -0.24 8.28
N GLY A 26 -13.47 0.93 8.93
CA GLY A 26 -12.86 1.16 10.24
C GLY A 26 -11.33 1.31 10.20
N ILE A 27 -10.74 1.45 9.02
CA ILE A 27 -9.30 1.58 8.82
C ILE A 27 -8.89 3.04 9.08
N LYS A 28 -7.80 3.21 9.83
CA LYS A 28 -7.21 4.52 10.12
C LYS A 28 -5.70 4.47 9.92
N ILE A 29 -5.19 5.31 9.04
CA ILE A 29 -3.77 5.57 8.91
C ILE A 29 -3.36 6.46 10.08
N THR A 30 -2.53 5.93 10.99
CA THR A 30 -2.10 6.64 12.20
C THR A 30 -0.83 7.43 11.98
N TYR A 31 0.07 6.90 11.15
CA TYR A 31 1.36 7.51 10.87
C TYR A 31 1.79 7.28 9.42
N ILE A 32 2.46 8.26 8.83
CA ILE A 32 3.29 8.17 7.61
C ILE A 32 4.51 9.03 7.87
N SER A 33 5.72 8.48 7.65
CA SER A 33 6.99 9.22 7.80
C SER A 33 7.14 10.28 6.70
N GLN A 34 8.00 11.29 6.94
CA GLN A 34 8.23 12.41 6.01
C GLN A 34 8.76 11.96 4.65
N ASP A 35 9.52 10.86 4.62
CA ASP A 35 10.09 10.23 3.44
C ASP A 35 9.21 9.13 2.84
N PHE A 36 8.00 8.91 3.38
CA PHE A 36 7.05 7.85 3.01
C PHE A 36 7.56 6.41 3.25
N HIS A 37 8.74 6.21 3.79
CA HIS A 37 9.32 4.88 3.97
C HIS A 37 8.69 4.06 5.10
N ARG A 38 7.99 4.69 6.04
CA ARG A 38 7.32 4.02 7.17
C ARG A 38 5.89 4.50 7.32
N PHE A 39 5.01 3.57 7.62
CA PHE A 39 3.62 3.91 7.91
C PHE A 39 3.01 2.94 8.91
N GLN A 40 1.97 3.40 9.61
CA GLN A 40 1.22 2.61 10.57
C GLN A 40 -0.28 2.74 10.31
N ILE A 41 -0.97 1.61 10.40
CA ILE A 41 -2.40 1.48 10.15
C ILE A 41 -3.03 0.81 11.36
N LYS A 42 -4.21 1.29 11.73
CA LYS A 42 -5.04 0.70 12.78
C LYS A 42 -6.40 0.35 12.20
N LEU A 43 -6.84 -0.88 12.38
CA LEU A 43 -8.25 -1.24 12.22
C LEU A 43 -8.95 -1.06 13.56
N ARG A 44 -9.97 -0.19 13.57
CA ARG A 44 -10.71 0.15 14.79
C ARG A 44 -11.58 -1.03 15.22
N ASN A 45 -11.84 -1.10 16.51
CA ASN A 45 -12.80 -2.05 17.06
C ASN A 45 -14.16 -1.37 17.26
N TRP A 46 -14.95 -1.34 16.22
CA TRP A 46 -16.33 -0.85 16.34
C TRP A 46 -17.32 -1.92 15.82
N PRO A 47 -18.62 -1.84 16.18
CA PRO A 47 -19.59 -2.87 15.81
C PRO A 47 -19.64 -3.16 14.30
N GLY A 48 -19.54 -2.14 13.45
CA GLY A 48 -19.59 -2.27 12.00
C GLY A 48 -18.38 -2.96 11.35
N THR A 49 -17.31 -3.25 12.12
CA THR A 49 -16.12 -3.97 11.60
C THR A 49 -16.00 -5.38 12.17
N ARG A 50 -17.00 -5.87 12.89
CA ARG A 50 -17.01 -7.22 13.47
C ARG A 50 -17.78 -8.19 12.60
N ASN A 51 -17.31 -9.43 12.54
CA ASN A 51 -18.06 -10.53 11.98
C ASN A 51 -19.06 -11.12 13.00
N ALA A 52 -19.81 -12.14 12.59
CA ALA A 52 -20.79 -12.80 13.45
C ALA A 52 -20.19 -13.44 14.73
N ASN A 53 -18.90 -13.76 14.73
CA ASN A 53 -18.19 -14.31 15.89
C ASN A 53 -17.61 -13.22 16.81
N GLY A 54 -17.90 -11.92 16.56
CA GLY A 54 -17.41 -10.80 17.36
C GLY A 54 -15.94 -10.41 17.11
N SER A 55 -15.21 -11.13 16.23
CA SER A 55 -13.85 -10.79 15.82
C SER A 55 -13.87 -9.81 14.63
N GLN A 56 -12.72 -9.24 14.29
CA GLN A 56 -12.57 -8.37 13.14
C GLN A 56 -12.97 -9.09 11.84
N PHE A 57 -13.71 -8.39 10.99
CA PHE A 57 -14.11 -8.89 9.68
C PHE A 57 -12.89 -9.11 8.77
N GLY A 58 -12.79 -10.30 8.18
CA GLY A 58 -11.65 -10.67 7.33
C GLY A 58 -11.43 -9.74 6.13
N GLY A 59 -12.51 -9.24 5.54
CA GLY A 59 -12.44 -8.23 4.47
C GLY A 59 -11.80 -6.93 4.93
N SER A 60 -12.08 -6.44 6.15
CA SER A 60 -11.43 -5.25 6.71
C SER A 60 -9.95 -5.50 7.00
N LEU A 61 -9.58 -6.70 7.48
CA LEU A 61 -8.19 -7.09 7.67
C LEU A 61 -7.42 -7.10 6.34
N PHE A 62 -8.02 -7.60 5.27
CA PHE A 62 -7.44 -7.59 3.94
C PHE A 62 -7.29 -6.15 3.40
N SER A 63 -8.34 -5.34 3.53
CA SER A 63 -8.37 -3.95 3.06
C SER A 63 -7.36 -3.03 3.76
N MET A 64 -6.93 -3.36 5.01
CA MET A 64 -5.88 -2.58 5.70
C MET A 64 -4.59 -2.44 4.87
N SER A 65 -4.22 -3.48 4.15
CA SER A 65 -3.00 -3.49 3.35
C SER A 65 -3.23 -3.00 1.92
N ASP A 66 -4.48 -2.91 1.46
CA ASP A 66 -4.84 -2.69 0.06
C ASP A 66 -4.38 -1.31 -0.45
N ALA A 67 -5.05 -0.27 -0.05
CA ALA A 67 -4.81 1.06 -0.61
C ALA A 67 -3.45 1.67 -0.24
N VAL A 68 -2.78 1.20 0.83
CA VAL A 68 -1.66 1.92 1.42
C VAL A 68 -0.35 1.62 0.72
N TYR A 69 -0.01 0.35 0.46
CA TYR A 69 1.27 0.01 -0.19
C TYR A 69 1.40 0.60 -1.59
N GLY A 70 0.34 0.49 -2.41
CA GLY A 70 0.31 1.08 -3.75
C GLY A 70 0.45 2.60 -3.72
N THR A 71 -0.30 3.29 -2.85
CA THR A 71 -0.24 4.76 -2.72
C THR A 71 1.09 5.26 -2.17
N ILE A 72 1.70 4.57 -1.21
CA ILE A 72 3.04 4.89 -0.69
C ILE A 72 4.09 4.75 -1.79
N LEU A 73 4.07 3.67 -2.57
CA LEU A 73 4.98 3.51 -3.70
C LEU A 73 4.76 4.59 -4.77
N MET A 74 3.52 4.98 -5.05
CA MET A 74 3.24 6.10 -5.95
C MET A 74 3.80 7.42 -5.41
N ALA A 75 3.77 7.64 -4.08
CA ALA A 75 4.36 8.83 -3.47
C ALA A 75 5.90 8.86 -3.60
N ILE A 76 6.56 7.71 -3.40
CA ILE A 76 8.03 7.61 -3.47
C ILE A 76 8.52 7.66 -4.92
N LEU A 77 7.92 6.89 -5.84
CA LEU A 77 8.35 6.76 -7.23
C LEU A 77 7.92 7.94 -8.11
N GLY A 78 6.90 8.67 -7.69
CA GLY A 78 6.36 9.83 -8.42
C GLY A 78 5.47 9.45 -9.61
N ASP A 79 5.10 10.47 -10.39
CA ASP A 79 4.13 10.37 -11.49
C ASP A 79 4.66 9.65 -12.74
N LYS A 80 5.96 9.40 -12.79
CA LYS A 80 6.61 8.69 -13.90
C LYS A 80 6.35 7.19 -13.91
N TYR A 81 5.72 6.64 -12.85
CA TYR A 81 5.48 5.21 -12.73
C TYR A 81 4.00 4.86 -12.75
N TYR A 82 3.68 3.69 -13.32
CA TYR A 82 2.45 2.98 -13.06
C TYR A 82 2.67 2.06 -11.87
N VAL A 83 1.76 2.10 -10.90
CA VAL A 83 1.77 1.20 -9.74
C VAL A 83 0.35 0.70 -9.54
N TRP A 84 0.13 -0.61 -9.61
CA TRP A 84 -1.14 -1.28 -9.35
C TRP A 84 -0.95 -2.57 -8.57
N ASP A 85 -1.97 -3.00 -7.86
CA ASP A 85 -2.00 -4.34 -7.29
C ASP A 85 -2.23 -5.37 -8.40
N LYS A 86 -1.45 -6.46 -8.36
CA LYS A 86 -1.58 -7.58 -9.28
C LYS A 86 -2.14 -8.82 -8.60
N LYS A 87 -1.66 -9.12 -7.41
CA LYS A 87 -2.06 -10.29 -6.62
C LYS A 87 -1.90 -9.99 -5.14
N SER A 88 -2.85 -10.45 -4.36
CA SER A 88 -2.76 -10.37 -2.91
C SER A 88 -3.26 -11.65 -2.28
N VAL A 89 -2.59 -12.09 -1.23
CA VAL A 89 -2.96 -13.28 -0.45
C VAL A 89 -2.95 -12.90 1.02
N ILE A 90 -3.99 -13.27 1.75
CA ILE A 90 -4.06 -13.15 3.20
C ILE A 90 -4.15 -14.53 3.83
N ASN A 91 -3.36 -14.76 4.88
CA ASN A 91 -3.45 -15.94 5.74
C ASN A 91 -3.91 -15.49 7.12
N PHE A 92 -5.09 -15.92 7.54
CA PHE A 92 -5.61 -15.67 8.88
C PHE A 92 -4.98 -16.65 9.85
N LYS A 93 -4.32 -16.14 10.90
CA LYS A 93 -3.64 -16.93 11.93
C LYS A 93 -4.52 -17.13 13.16
N HIS A 94 -5.06 -16.00 13.67
CA HIS A 94 -5.90 -16.00 14.86
C HIS A 94 -7.05 -14.99 14.71
N PRO A 95 -8.20 -15.21 15.37
CA PRO A 95 -9.26 -14.21 15.43
C PRO A 95 -8.77 -12.91 16.09
N GLY A 96 -8.93 -11.79 15.43
CA GLY A 96 -8.58 -10.48 15.98
C GLY A 96 -9.72 -9.94 16.84
N PHE A 97 -9.57 -9.95 18.16
CA PHE A 97 -10.50 -9.28 19.07
C PHE A 97 -9.95 -7.91 19.47
N GLY A 98 -10.79 -6.88 19.34
CA GLY A 98 -10.34 -5.52 19.61
C GLY A 98 -9.68 -4.84 18.39
N ALA A 99 -8.96 -3.74 18.62
CA ALA A 99 -8.22 -3.06 17.56
C ALA A 99 -6.97 -3.86 17.16
N VAL A 100 -6.67 -3.89 15.87
CA VAL A 100 -5.46 -4.51 15.33
C VAL A 100 -4.63 -3.51 14.53
N TYR A 101 -3.37 -3.80 14.33
CA TYR A 101 -2.36 -2.87 13.82
C TYR A 101 -1.53 -3.53 12.73
N LEU A 102 -1.13 -2.73 11.76
CA LEU A 102 -0.18 -3.10 10.71
C LEU A 102 0.87 -2.00 10.62
N GLU A 103 2.14 -2.38 10.60
CA GLU A 103 3.25 -1.50 10.31
C GLU A 103 3.88 -1.89 8.99
N GLY A 104 4.16 -0.91 8.16
CA GLY A 104 4.80 -1.11 6.86
C GLY A 104 6.09 -0.32 6.76
N VAL A 105 7.09 -0.96 6.13
CA VAL A 105 8.38 -0.36 5.82
C VAL A 105 8.69 -0.62 4.36
N ILE A 106 8.97 0.46 3.62
CA ILE A 106 9.50 0.40 2.25
C ILE A 106 10.96 0.81 2.31
N THR A 107 11.87 -0.14 2.15
CA THR A 107 13.30 0.17 2.28
C THR A 107 13.85 0.91 1.05
N PRO A 108 14.89 1.76 1.21
CA PRO A 108 15.57 2.37 0.07
C PRO A 108 16.15 1.34 -0.92
N LEU A 109 16.55 0.16 -0.42
CA LEU A 109 17.01 -0.94 -1.27
C LEU A 109 15.90 -1.46 -2.18
N PHE A 110 14.70 -1.68 -1.63
CA PHE A 110 13.53 -2.10 -2.39
C PHE A 110 13.15 -1.09 -3.49
N ILE A 111 13.24 0.20 -3.21
CA ILE A 111 13.01 1.24 -4.22
C ILE A 111 14.08 1.21 -5.31
N ARG A 112 15.36 1.06 -4.96
CA ARG A 112 16.45 0.93 -5.95
C ARG A 112 16.25 -0.28 -6.85
N GLU A 113 15.85 -1.41 -6.30
CA GLU A 113 15.53 -2.63 -7.04
C GLU A 113 14.41 -2.39 -8.07
N ILE A 114 13.31 -1.73 -7.66
CA ILE A 114 12.21 -1.37 -8.56
C ILE A 114 12.72 -0.48 -9.71
N ILE A 115 13.49 0.55 -9.41
CA ILE A 115 14.02 1.49 -10.41
C ILE A 115 14.91 0.75 -11.41
N GLU A 116 15.80 -0.11 -10.93
CA GLU A 116 16.72 -0.87 -11.79
C GLU A 116 15.98 -1.81 -12.75
N HIS A 117 14.98 -2.55 -12.26
CA HIS A 117 14.19 -3.48 -13.07
C HIS A 117 13.20 -2.80 -14.04
N THR A 118 12.99 -1.51 -13.88
CA THR A 118 12.00 -0.78 -14.70
C THR A 118 12.63 0.30 -15.58
N LYS A 119 13.94 0.51 -15.52
CA LYS A 119 14.66 1.64 -16.13
C LYS A 119 14.45 1.78 -17.64
N ASN A 120 14.26 0.67 -18.36
CA ASN A 120 14.02 0.67 -19.81
C ASN A 120 12.50 0.49 -20.12
N GLY A 121 11.62 0.64 -19.14
CA GLY A 121 10.17 0.50 -19.30
C GLY A 121 9.65 -0.93 -19.20
N GLU A 122 10.45 -1.86 -18.68
CA GLU A 122 9.98 -3.22 -18.40
C GLU A 122 8.96 -3.24 -17.26
N LYS A 123 8.16 -4.29 -17.24
CA LYS A 123 7.23 -4.60 -16.16
C LYS A 123 8.00 -5.29 -15.04
N TYR A 124 7.84 -4.83 -13.81
CA TYR A 124 8.37 -5.49 -12.63
C TYR A 124 7.27 -5.81 -11.63
N PHE A 125 7.42 -6.92 -10.90
CA PHE A 125 6.39 -7.45 -10.02
C PHE A 125 6.93 -7.65 -8.59
N PRO A 126 7.30 -6.58 -7.87
CA PRO A 126 7.79 -6.68 -6.51
C PRO A 126 6.69 -7.17 -5.57
N THR A 127 7.09 -7.96 -4.56
CA THR A 127 6.18 -8.45 -3.52
C THR A 127 6.56 -7.86 -2.17
N VAL A 128 5.57 -7.30 -1.49
CA VAL A 128 5.68 -6.83 -0.10
C VAL A 128 4.96 -7.77 0.83
N PHE A 129 5.45 -7.86 2.06
CA PHE A 129 4.87 -8.67 3.12
C PHE A 129 4.49 -7.77 4.28
N ALA A 130 3.36 -8.08 4.91
CA ALA A 130 2.86 -7.38 6.07
C ALA A 130 2.28 -8.36 7.08
N THR A 131 2.41 -8.03 8.35
CA THR A 131 1.78 -8.77 9.44
C THR A 131 0.85 -7.84 10.21
N VAL A 132 -0.35 -8.34 10.47
CA VAL A 132 -1.34 -7.66 11.31
C VAL A 132 -1.25 -8.23 12.72
N HIS A 133 -1.10 -7.37 13.72
CA HIS A 133 -0.96 -7.75 15.13
C HIS A 133 -2.08 -7.16 15.98
N ASP A 134 -2.39 -7.81 17.09
CA ASP A 134 -3.17 -7.22 18.16
C ASP A 134 -2.31 -6.30 19.05
N LYS A 135 -2.91 -5.70 20.09
CA LYS A 135 -2.19 -4.86 21.07
C LYS A 135 -1.13 -5.60 21.89
N LYS A 136 -1.23 -6.94 21.97
CA LYS A 136 -0.29 -7.79 22.72
C LYS A 136 0.85 -8.30 21.86
N GLY A 137 0.83 -7.99 20.55
CA GLY A 137 1.81 -8.48 19.57
C GLY A 137 1.49 -9.84 18.97
N ASN A 138 0.32 -10.41 19.24
CA ASN A 138 -0.06 -11.69 18.63
C ASN A 138 -0.38 -11.47 17.14
N GLU A 139 0.12 -12.36 16.28
CA GLU A 139 -0.16 -12.32 14.86
C GLU A 139 -1.61 -12.70 14.56
N ILE A 140 -2.35 -11.81 13.95
CA ILE A 140 -3.74 -12.02 13.54
C ILE A 140 -3.83 -12.50 12.09
N ALA A 141 -3.04 -11.89 11.21
CA ALA A 141 -2.96 -12.27 9.81
C ALA A 141 -1.62 -11.87 9.20
N THR A 142 -1.19 -12.61 8.17
CA THR A 142 -0.09 -12.22 7.29
C THR A 142 -0.63 -11.96 5.89
N VAL A 143 -0.10 -10.94 5.23
CA VAL A 143 -0.49 -10.54 3.87
C VAL A 143 0.74 -10.51 3.00
N SER A 144 0.68 -11.12 1.82
CA SER A 144 1.62 -10.90 0.73
C SER A 144 0.92 -10.17 -0.41
N ARG A 145 1.61 -9.17 -0.98
CA ARG A 145 1.05 -8.31 -2.00
C ARG A 145 2.05 -8.12 -3.14
N THR A 146 1.74 -8.65 -4.29
CA THR A 146 2.52 -8.46 -5.51
C THR A 146 1.97 -7.26 -6.26
N LEU A 147 2.83 -6.29 -6.51
CA LEU A 147 2.49 -5.07 -7.21
C LEU A 147 2.95 -5.16 -8.67
N TYR A 148 2.27 -4.49 -9.57
CA TYR A 148 2.73 -4.20 -10.92
C TYR A 148 3.37 -2.82 -10.89
N VAL A 149 4.63 -2.73 -11.25
CA VAL A 149 5.33 -1.44 -11.38
C VAL A 149 5.96 -1.34 -12.77
N ARG A 150 5.84 -0.16 -13.39
CA ARG A 150 6.42 0.13 -14.71
C ARG A 150 6.74 1.61 -14.86
N LEU A 151 7.92 1.94 -15.37
CA LEU A 151 8.26 3.30 -15.80
C LEU A 151 7.44 3.68 -17.04
N LYS A 152 6.82 4.86 -17.03
CA LYS A 152 6.16 5.45 -18.20
C LYS A 152 7.24 5.95 -19.15
N LEU A 153 7.44 5.27 -20.26
CA LEU A 153 8.29 5.82 -21.33
C LEU A 153 7.54 6.99 -21.98
N SER A 154 8.14 8.17 -22.00
CA SER A 154 7.60 9.28 -22.80
C SER A 154 7.80 8.93 -24.29
N LEU A 155 6.79 9.15 -25.11
CA LEU A 155 6.84 8.90 -26.57
C LEU A 155 7.82 9.83 -27.33
N ILE A 156 8.67 10.59 -26.65
CA ILE A 156 9.55 11.62 -27.24
C ILE A 156 10.87 11.04 -27.79
N HIS A 157 11.09 9.73 -27.75
CA HIS A 157 12.32 9.11 -28.31
C HIS A 157 12.05 8.13 -29.45
N ILE A 158 11.04 8.38 -30.27
CA ILE A 158 11.03 7.86 -31.62
C ILE A 158 11.68 8.94 -32.50
N THR A 159 13.00 8.99 -32.50
CA THR A 159 13.75 9.67 -33.57
C THR A 159 13.38 8.97 -34.86
N GLU A 160 12.77 9.72 -35.80
CA GLU A 160 12.57 9.26 -37.16
C GLU A 160 13.89 8.68 -37.72
N PRO A 161 13.84 7.52 -38.41
CA PRO A 161 14.99 7.09 -39.16
C PRO A 161 15.24 8.12 -40.25
N THR A 162 16.41 8.76 -40.22
CA THR A 162 16.96 9.58 -41.30
C THR A 162 16.84 8.80 -42.59
N ARG A 163 15.94 9.24 -43.50
CA ARG A 163 15.98 8.85 -44.91
C ARG A 163 17.31 9.32 -45.46
N GLN A 164 18.17 8.39 -45.81
CA GLN A 164 19.19 8.56 -46.85
C GLN A 164 18.60 8.24 -48.21
#